data_2d97a3fd31211aa46ca346971e48b8e4
#
_entry.id   2d97a3fd31211aa46ca346971e48b8e4
#
_cell.length_a   1.000
_cell.length_b   1.000
_cell.length_c   1.000
_cell.angle_alpha   90.00
_cell.angle_beta   90.00
_cell.angle_gamma   90.00
#
_symmetry.space_group_name_H-M   'P 1'
#
loop_
_entity.id
_entity.type
_entity.pdbx_description
1 polymer ?
#
loop_
_entity_poly.entity_id
_entity_poly.type
_entity_poly.pdbx_seq_one_letter_code
_entity_poly.pdbx_strand_id
1 'polypeptide(L)'
;MTNLLNKLPFLVELFFNGTFILFYALNMSNNIPISWDMGLVHIILDVGSWPIPIVIFTTLVFNYLQSERFEVFFRRHIISLVVFVPLLITWGDQEFAFWLASVHLLASILSLYEEDSEDVATKKFRHSILKVFRLRPAQLVFLSFAGVILIGTFLLALPLASTGPKALSFVDALFTATSATCVTGLSTISTANDLSWFGQGVVLLLIQIGGLSIMTLYSSMAILLGKAMGMKERVVMQDLLDVASLDELFVMIMNIIKYTFFIELWGAIILTFAFTYEGFEFSQAIYYGFFHSISAFCNAGFSLFDTSLESFATNPLINGTICVLVTLGGVGFLVLRECKDAIVNKRALVRLTLHTKIVLLTTLFLTVGGALFIFFGEFVHGLDSYTLWEKIQVSIFQSITLRTAGFNTIPMTNLHGYTLYGMTLFMFIGGSPGSTAGGVKTTTLAILVQSIIATL
;
A
#
# COMPACT_ATOMS: atom_id res chain seq x y z
N MET A 1 -34.59 11.72 29.95
CA MET A 1 -35.26 11.92 28.65
C MET A 1 -34.29 12.43 27.59
N THR A 2 -33.35 13.29 27.90
CA THR A 2 -32.32 13.83 26.99
C THR A 2 -31.37 12.76 26.44
N ASN A 3 -30.97 11.76 27.23
CA ASN A 3 -30.08 10.70 26.83
C ASN A 3 -30.68 9.71 25.77
N LEU A 4 -32.00 9.58 25.75
CA LEU A 4 -32.68 8.70 24.75
C LEU A 4 -32.86 9.41 23.41
N LEU A 5 -33.11 10.72 23.43
CA LEU A 5 -33.21 11.53 22.22
C LEU A 5 -31.90 11.63 21.47
N ASN A 6 -30.77 11.68 22.17
CA ASN A 6 -29.44 11.70 21.55
C ASN A 6 -29.06 10.37 20.87
N LYS A 7 -29.63 9.23 21.35
CA LYS A 7 -29.40 7.89 20.74
C LYS A 7 -30.44 7.52 19.68
N LEU A 8 -31.46 8.36 19.45
CA LEU A 8 -32.53 8.08 18.48
C LEU A 8 -32.02 7.87 17.04
N PRO A 9 -31.11 8.69 16.49
CA PRO A 9 -30.62 8.49 15.14
C PRO A 9 -29.90 7.15 14.96
N PHE A 10 -29.09 6.75 15.94
CA PHE A 10 -28.44 5.45 15.95
C PHE A 10 -29.44 4.29 16.01
N LEU A 11 -30.50 4.41 16.81
CA LEU A 11 -31.55 3.36 16.87
C LEU A 11 -32.30 3.23 15.55
N VAL A 12 -32.55 4.33 14.86
CA VAL A 12 -33.17 4.35 13.52
C VAL A 12 -32.22 3.69 12.51
N GLU A 13 -30.94 4.06 12.55
CA GLU A 13 -29.91 3.48 11.70
C GLU A 13 -29.76 1.97 11.94
N LEU A 14 -29.66 1.55 13.19
CA LEU A 14 -29.55 0.14 13.58
C LEU A 14 -30.75 -0.66 13.08
N PHE A 15 -31.95 -0.10 13.17
CA PHE A 15 -33.16 -0.76 12.69
C PHE A 15 -33.17 -0.91 11.16
N PHE A 16 -32.95 0.17 10.41
CA PHE A 16 -33.00 0.11 8.93
C PHE A 16 -31.79 -0.61 8.34
N ASN A 17 -30.59 -0.21 8.68
CA ASN A 17 -29.39 -0.84 8.13
C ASN A 17 -29.21 -2.27 8.66
N GLY A 18 -29.50 -2.50 9.95
CA GLY A 18 -29.39 -3.83 10.56
C GLY A 18 -30.39 -4.83 9.98
N THR A 19 -31.64 -4.42 9.77
CA THR A 19 -32.64 -5.29 9.10
C THR A 19 -32.26 -5.60 7.66
N PHE A 20 -31.82 -4.60 6.89
CA PHE A 20 -31.37 -4.83 5.52
C PHE A 20 -30.17 -5.78 5.45
N ILE A 21 -29.17 -5.57 6.29
CA ILE A 21 -27.98 -6.43 6.39
C ILE A 21 -28.37 -7.86 6.73
N LEU A 22 -29.28 -8.05 7.68
CA LEU A 22 -29.76 -9.38 8.08
C LEU A 22 -30.48 -10.08 6.91
N PHE A 23 -31.42 -9.40 6.25
CA PHE A 23 -32.16 -9.98 5.13
C PHE A 23 -31.24 -10.32 3.94
N TYR A 24 -30.30 -9.44 3.62
CA TYR A 24 -29.33 -9.66 2.55
C TYR A 24 -28.41 -10.85 2.86
N ALA A 25 -27.90 -10.94 4.08
CA ALA A 25 -27.06 -12.06 4.52
C ALA A 25 -27.82 -13.41 4.49
N LEU A 26 -29.09 -13.42 4.91
CA LEU A 26 -29.94 -14.62 4.83
C LEU A 26 -30.19 -15.02 3.36
N ASN A 27 -30.39 -14.08 2.47
CA ASN A 27 -30.56 -14.33 1.04
C ASN A 27 -29.27 -14.91 0.42
N MET A 28 -28.11 -14.33 0.72
CA MET A 28 -26.81 -14.84 0.26
C MET A 28 -26.47 -16.24 0.77
N SER A 29 -26.84 -16.54 2.00
CA SER A 29 -26.55 -17.85 2.61
C SER A 29 -27.51 -18.97 2.23
N ASN A 30 -28.53 -18.69 1.39
CA ASN A 30 -29.64 -19.61 1.06
C ASN A 30 -30.38 -20.15 2.30
N ASN A 31 -30.33 -19.46 3.41
CA ASN A 31 -30.96 -19.85 4.68
C ASN A 31 -32.30 -19.16 4.93
N ILE A 32 -32.96 -18.69 3.87
CA ILE A 32 -34.29 -18.11 4.00
C ILE A 32 -35.27 -19.24 4.36
N PRO A 33 -36.09 -19.04 5.42
CA PRO A 33 -37.09 -20.05 5.78
C PRO A 33 -38.05 -20.35 4.61
N ILE A 34 -38.30 -21.63 4.34
CA ILE A 34 -39.15 -22.10 3.23
C ILE A 34 -40.57 -21.50 3.27
N SER A 35 -40.97 -21.04 4.46
CA SER A 35 -42.30 -20.42 4.68
C SER A 35 -42.39 -18.96 4.18
N TRP A 36 -41.25 -18.34 3.80
CA TRP A 36 -41.24 -16.97 3.33
C TRP A 36 -41.44 -16.89 1.80
N ASP A 37 -42.24 -15.92 1.39
CA ASP A 37 -42.42 -15.63 -0.03
C ASP A 37 -41.15 -15.00 -0.58
N MET A 38 -40.45 -15.72 -1.46
CA MET A 38 -39.20 -15.24 -2.10
C MET A 38 -39.44 -13.96 -2.90
N GLY A 39 -40.63 -13.77 -3.47
CA GLY A 39 -41.01 -12.54 -4.17
C GLY A 39 -41.00 -11.33 -3.23
N LEU A 40 -41.52 -11.52 -2.00
CA LEU A 40 -41.52 -10.49 -0.97
C LEU A 40 -40.10 -10.17 -0.48
N VAL A 41 -39.23 -11.19 -0.32
CA VAL A 41 -37.83 -10.99 0.08
C VAL A 41 -37.06 -10.18 -0.95
N HIS A 42 -37.23 -10.47 -2.25
CA HIS A 42 -36.61 -9.68 -3.32
C HIS A 42 -37.10 -8.23 -3.32
N ILE A 43 -38.39 -8.00 -3.14
CA ILE A 43 -38.98 -6.65 -3.06
C ILE A 43 -38.39 -5.90 -1.85
N ILE A 44 -38.24 -6.55 -0.68
CA ILE A 44 -37.64 -5.95 0.52
C ILE A 44 -36.18 -5.57 0.28
N LEU A 45 -35.42 -6.39 -0.45
CA LEU A 45 -34.03 -6.11 -0.77
C LEU A 45 -33.88 -4.99 -1.81
N ASP A 46 -34.70 -5.01 -2.86
CA ASP A 46 -34.70 -3.98 -3.89
C ASP A 46 -35.10 -2.62 -3.31
N VAL A 47 -36.24 -2.56 -2.63
CA VAL A 47 -36.76 -1.32 -2.04
C VAL A 47 -35.91 -0.89 -0.82
N GLY A 48 -35.40 -1.86 -0.08
CA GLY A 48 -34.63 -1.62 1.16
C GLY A 48 -33.23 -1.00 0.92
N SER A 49 -32.64 -1.20 -0.26
CA SER A 49 -31.36 -0.61 -0.62
C SER A 49 -31.43 0.92 -0.82
N TRP A 50 -32.58 1.43 -1.32
CA TRP A 50 -32.79 2.85 -1.63
C TRP A 50 -32.77 3.82 -0.44
N PRO A 51 -33.38 3.52 0.71
CA PRO A 51 -33.36 4.42 1.87
C PRO A 51 -32.04 4.46 2.63
N ILE A 52 -31.14 3.49 2.45
CA ILE A 52 -29.89 3.41 3.20
C ILE A 52 -29.03 4.68 3.11
N PRO A 53 -28.74 5.23 1.91
CA PRO A 53 -27.97 6.48 1.80
C PRO A 53 -28.67 7.66 2.52
N ILE A 54 -30.00 7.69 2.46
CA ILE A 54 -30.81 8.75 3.12
C ILE A 54 -30.70 8.62 4.64
N VAL A 55 -30.80 7.42 5.18
CA VAL A 55 -30.69 7.15 6.62
C VAL A 55 -29.29 7.53 7.11
N ILE A 56 -28.25 7.13 6.39
CA ILE A 56 -26.86 7.48 6.74
C ILE A 56 -26.64 8.99 6.68
N PHE A 57 -27.13 9.64 5.63
CA PHE A 57 -27.04 11.11 5.50
C PHE A 57 -27.72 11.85 6.64
N THR A 58 -28.95 11.46 6.95
CA THR A 58 -29.72 12.09 8.04
C THR A 58 -29.04 11.90 9.40
N THR A 59 -28.46 10.72 9.65
CA THR A 59 -27.70 10.43 10.87
C THR A 59 -26.43 11.29 10.95
N LEU A 60 -25.69 11.41 9.85
CA LEU A 60 -24.50 12.25 9.78
C LEU A 60 -24.83 13.74 10.00
N VAL A 61 -25.88 14.25 9.36
CA VAL A 61 -26.34 15.65 9.56
C VAL A 61 -26.75 15.89 11.02
N PHE A 62 -27.49 14.96 11.62
CA PHE A 62 -27.91 15.07 13.01
C PHE A 62 -26.69 15.09 13.96
N ASN A 63 -25.73 14.20 13.77
CA ASN A 63 -24.49 14.14 14.55
C ASN A 63 -23.65 15.41 14.36
N TYR A 64 -23.66 15.99 13.15
CA TYR A 64 -23.01 17.27 12.88
C TYR A 64 -23.65 18.41 13.66
N LEU A 65 -24.98 18.50 13.67
CA LEU A 65 -25.72 19.53 14.39
C LEU A 65 -25.56 19.46 15.92
N GLN A 66 -25.24 18.27 16.44
CA GLN A 66 -24.97 18.10 17.88
C GLN A 66 -23.50 18.33 18.24
N SER A 67 -22.59 18.35 17.29
CA SER A 67 -21.18 18.54 17.57
C SER A 67 -20.83 20.02 17.74
N GLU A 68 -20.13 20.37 18.82
CA GLU A 68 -19.75 21.76 19.12
C GLU A 68 -18.69 22.30 18.14
N ARG A 69 -17.89 21.43 17.49
CA ARG A 69 -16.80 21.78 16.57
C ARG A 69 -16.73 20.82 15.39
N PHE A 70 -16.58 21.38 14.19
CA PHE A 70 -16.42 20.61 12.95
C PHE A 70 -15.28 19.59 13.01
N GLU A 71 -14.14 19.96 13.60
CA GLU A 71 -12.98 19.07 13.73
C GLU A 71 -13.27 17.80 14.54
N VAL A 72 -14.07 17.93 15.61
CA VAL A 72 -14.49 16.82 16.48
C VAL A 72 -15.44 15.90 15.71
N PHE A 73 -16.41 16.47 15.01
CA PHE A 73 -17.33 15.73 14.15
C PHE A 73 -16.59 14.97 13.05
N PHE A 74 -15.74 15.66 12.26
CA PHE A 74 -15.00 15.06 11.16
C PHE A 74 -14.11 13.91 11.63
N ARG A 75 -13.42 14.07 12.75
CA ARG A 75 -12.56 13.05 13.31
C ARG A 75 -13.34 11.82 13.80
N ARG A 76 -14.52 12.02 14.37
CA ARG A 76 -15.38 10.96 14.92
C ARG A 76 -16.07 10.16 13.81
N HIS A 77 -16.47 10.82 12.72
CA HIS A 77 -17.26 10.25 11.65
C HIS A 77 -16.52 10.11 10.30
N ILE A 78 -15.17 10.15 10.30
CA ILE A 78 -14.37 10.09 9.06
C ILE A 78 -14.66 8.81 8.26
N ILE A 79 -14.81 7.66 8.92
CA ILE A 79 -15.10 6.38 8.25
C ILE A 79 -16.48 6.45 7.61
N SER A 80 -17.48 6.94 8.32
CA SER A 80 -18.85 7.11 7.82
C SER A 80 -18.92 8.07 6.64
N LEU A 81 -18.14 9.17 6.66
CA LEU A 81 -18.05 10.12 5.55
C LEU A 81 -17.39 9.50 4.31
N VAL A 82 -16.33 8.71 4.50
CA VAL A 82 -15.65 8.01 3.40
C VAL A 82 -16.54 6.95 2.78
N VAL A 83 -17.34 6.23 3.59
CA VAL A 83 -18.29 5.22 3.11
C VAL A 83 -19.49 5.84 2.40
N PHE A 84 -19.90 7.04 2.81
CA PHE A 84 -21.07 7.71 2.25
C PHE A 84 -20.88 8.11 0.77
N VAL A 85 -19.68 8.52 0.36
CA VAL A 85 -19.42 8.93 -1.02
C VAL A 85 -19.61 7.80 -2.04
N PRO A 86 -19.01 6.61 -1.89
CA PRO A 86 -19.30 5.48 -2.76
C PRO A 86 -20.76 5.07 -2.76
N LEU A 87 -21.43 5.12 -1.60
CA LEU A 87 -22.83 4.77 -1.47
C LEU A 87 -23.77 5.69 -2.28
N LEU A 88 -23.42 6.96 -2.45
CA LEU A 88 -24.16 7.88 -3.33
C LEU A 88 -23.96 7.55 -4.81
N ILE A 89 -22.77 7.09 -5.20
CA ILE A 89 -22.45 6.71 -6.59
C ILE A 89 -23.18 5.43 -6.98
N THR A 90 -23.28 4.48 -6.05
CA THR A 90 -23.89 3.15 -6.25
C THR A 90 -25.31 3.07 -5.70
N TRP A 91 -26.03 4.18 -5.72
CA TRP A 91 -27.38 4.28 -5.15
C TRP A 91 -28.34 3.28 -5.78
N GLY A 92 -28.93 2.44 -4.92
CA GLY A 92 -29.89 1.39 -5.35
C GLY A 92 -29.24 0.02 -5.59
N ASP A 93 -27.93 -0.10 -5.63
CA ASP A 93 -27.24 -1.38 -5.73
C ASP A 93 -27.27 -2.11 -4.38
N GLN A 94 -27.86 -3.31 -4.34
CA GLN A 94 -28.09 -4.07 -3.10
C GLN A 94 -26.81 -4.58 -2.48
N GLU A 95 -25.87 -5.02 -3.28
CA GLU A 95 -24.60 -5.60 -2.84
C GLU A 95 -23.71 -4.55 -2.22
N PHE A 96 -23.59 -3.41 -2.88
CA PHE A 96 -22.91 -2.24 -2.35
C PHE A 96 -23.55 -1.71 -1.08
N ALA A 97 -24.87 -1.58 -1.08
CA ALA A 97 -25.64 -1.13 0.08
C ALA A 97 -25.37 -2.02 1.30
N PHE A 98 -25.32 -3.36 1.12
CA PHE A 98 -25.00 -4.31 2.18
C PHE A 98 -23.63 -4.07 2.80
N TRP A 99 -22.58 -4.02 1.98
CA TRP A 99 -21.22 -3.88 2.46
C TRP A 99 -20.96 -2.51 3.08
N LEU A 100 -21.40 -1.45 2.42
CA LEU A 100 -21.18 -0.09 2.91
C LEU A 100 -22.03 0.22 4.14
N ALA A 101 -23.27 -0.27 4.21
CA ALA A 101 -24.10 -0.16 5.41
C ALA A 101 -23.49 -0.93 6.59
N SER A 102 -22.89 -2.11 6.33
CA SER A 102 -22.22 -2.90 7.37
C SER A 102 -21.01 -2.15 7.95
N VAL A 103 -20.17 -1.58 7.09
CA VAL A 103 -18.99 -0.79 7.52
C VAL A 103 -19.44 0.49 8.27
N HIS A 104 -20.49 1.16 7.77
CA HIS A 104 -21.02 2.35 8.43
C HIS A 104 -21.63 2.03 9.79
N LEU A 105 -22.42 0.97 9.90
CA LEU A 105 -23.00 0.54 11.17
C LEU A 105 -21.93 0.19 12.21
N LEU A 106 -20.87 -0.49 11.78
CA LEU A 106 -19.71 -0.79 12.64
C LEU A 106 -19.02 0.51 13.10
N ALA A 107 -18.85 1.48 12.20
CA ALA A 107 -18.27 2.78 12.53
C ALA A 107 -19.14 3.56 13.51
N SER A 108 -20.48 3.52 13.35
CA SER A 108 -21.44 4.14 14.24
C SER A 108 -21.43 3.51 15.64
N ILE A 109 -21.33 2.19 15.74
CA ILE A 109 -21.16 1.48 17.02
C ILE A 109 -19.87 1.92 17.73
N LEU A 110 -18.76 2.01 16.98
CA LEU A 110 -17.48 2.46 17.54
C LEU A 110 -17.53 3.91 18.00
N SER A 111 -18.23 4.78 17.27
CA SER A 111 -18.38 6.19 17.63
C SER A 111 -19.20 6.39 18.91
N LEU A 112 -20.25 5.58 19.12
CA LEU A 112 -21.04 5.57 20.37
C LEU A 112 -20.21 5.10 21.56
N TYR A 113 -19.38 4.11 21.36
CA TYR A 113 -18.47 3.63 22.40
C TYR A 113 -17.45 4.71 22.80
N GLU A 114 -17.03 5.56 21.86
CA GLU A 114 -16.20 6.74 22.15
C GLU A 114 -16.97 7.84 22.93
N GLU A 115 -18.27 8.03 22.69
CA GLU A 115 -19.09 9.05 23.35
C GLU A 115 -19.37 8.74 24.84
N ASP A 116 -19.70 7.48 25.16
CA ASP A 116 -19.87 7.02 26.56
C ASP A 116 -18.54 7.02 27.33
N SER A 117 -17.43 7.26 26.66
CA SER A 117 -16.08 7.09 27.19
C SER A 117 -15.33 8.40 27.50
N GLU A 118 -15.90 9.57 27.30
CA GLU A 118 -15.31 10.85 27.77
C GLU A 118 -15.35 11.05 29.29
N ASP A 119 -16.07 10.21 30.04
CA ASP A 119 -16.01 10.17 31.49
C ASP A 119 -14.73 9.48 32.00
N VAL A 120 -14.26 9.95 33.17
CA VAL A 120 -12.98 9.61 33.83
C VAL A 120 -12.62 8.10 33.87
N ALA A 121 -13.62 7.22 33.74
CA ALA A 121 -13.45 5.77 33.70
C ALA A 121 -12.72 5.27 32.45
N THR A 122 -12.85 5.92 31.31
CA THR A 122 -12.24 5.50 30.04
C THR A 122 -10.83 5.98 29.84
N LYS A 123 -10.43 7.09 30.43
CA LYS A 123 -8.99 7.39 30.55
C LYS A 123 -8.28 6.25 31.31
N LYS A 124 -8.96 5.64 32.26
CA LYS A 124 -8.46 4.51 33.07
C LYS A 124 -8.52 3.18 32.30
N PHE A 125 -9.59 2.96 31.51
CA PHE A 125 -9.78 1.72 30.72
C PHE A 125 -8.86 1.70 29.47
N ARG A 126 -8.74 2.80 28.75
CA ARG A 126 -7.78 2.96 27.63
C ARG A 126 -6.32 2.85 28.12
N HIS A 127 -6.02 3.42 29.30
CA HIS A 127 -4.74 3.19 29.99
C HIS A 127 -4.60 1.73 30.48
N SER A 128 -5.71 1.04 30.76
CA SER A 128 -5.72 -0.34 31.24
C SER A 128 -5.56 -1.33 30.09
N ILE A 129 -6.23 -1.14 28.93
CA ILE A 129 -6.04 -1.99 27.74
C ILE A 129 -4.63 -1.81 27.20
N LEU A 130 -4.12 -0.58 27.12
CA LEU A 130 -2.72 -0.33 26.73
C LEU A 130 -1.70 -0.80 27.78
N LYS A 131 -2.11 -0.93 29.07
CA LYS A 131 -1.26 -1.52 30.11
C LYS A 131 -1.34 -3.04 30.18
N VAL A 132 -2.46 -3.65 29.82
CA VAL A 132 -2.62 -5.11 29.74
C VAL A 132 -1.76 -5.66 28.60
N PHE A 133 -1.65 -4.95 27.48
CA PHE A 133 -0.66 -5.24 26.45
C PHE A 133 0.57 -4.34 26.66
N ARG A 134 1.51 -4.76 27.50
CA ARG A 134 2.90 -4.27 27.46
C ARG A 134 3.55 -4.75 26.16
N LEU A 135 2.99 -4.34 25.02
CA LEU A 135 3.52 -4.70 23.71
C LEU A 135 4.90 -4.05 23.57
N ARG A 136 5.88 -4.87 23.22
CA ARG A 136 7.19 -4.39 22.80
C ARG A 136 7.04 -3.63 21.49
N PRO A 137 7.89 -2.65 21.16
CA PRO A 137 7.83 -1.92 19.90
C PRO A 137 7.67 -2.81 18.67
N ALA A 138 8.42 -3.91 18.60
CA ALA A 138 8.30 -4.89 17.51
C ALA A 138 6.91 -5.54 17.40
N GLN A 139 6.23 -5.78 18.52
CA GLN A 139 4.87 -6.33 18.51
C GLN A 139 3.83 -5.31 18.01
N LEU A 140 4.03 -4.02 18.29
CA LEU A 140 3.17 -2.95 17.76
C LEU A 140 3.32 -2.86 16.23
N VAL A 141 4.54 -2.94 15.71
CA VAL A 141 4.79 -2.97 14.26
C VAL A 141 4.08 -4.17 13.64
N PHE A 142 4.32 -5.38 14.18
CA PHE A 142 3.68 -6.60 13.67
C PHE A 142 2.15 -6.49 13.66
N LEU A 143 1.56 -6.02 14.75
CA LEU A 143 0.10 -5.91 14.86
C LEU A 143 -0.47 -4.86 13.89
N SER A 144 0.26 -3.75 13.65
CA SER A 144 -0.17 -2.74 12.69
C SER A 144 -0.13 -3.27 11.25
N PHE A 145 0.93 -4.02 10.87
CA PHE A 145 0.99 -4.69 9.56
C PHE A 145 -0.12 -5.73 9.42
N ALA A 146 -0.32 -6.58 10.42
CA ALA A 146 -1.41 -7.56 10.42
C ALA A 146 -2.79 -6.89 10.28
N GLY A 147 -3.01 -5.77 10.95
CA GLY A 147 -4.25 -4.99 10.84
C GLY A 147 -4.49 -4.46 9.44
N VAL A 148 -3.47 -3.88 8.78
CA VAL A 148 -3.59 -3.39 7.41
C VAL A 148 -3.83 -4.54 6.42
N ILE A 149 -3.13 -5.67 6.59
CA ILE A 149 -3.34 -6.87 5.76
C ILE A 149 -4.78 -7.38 5.90
N LEU A 150 -5.30 -7.47 7.11
CA LEU A 150 -6.68 -7.92 7.34
C LEU A 150 -7.71 -6.97 6.72
N ILE A 151 -7.52 -5.66 6.85
CA ILE A 151 -8.38 -4.65 6.21
C ILE A 151 -8.28 -4.78 4.69
N GLY A 152 -7.07 -4.87 4.14
CA GLY A 152 -6.85 -5.07 2.72
C GLY A 152 -7.47 -6.37 2.19
N THR A 153 -7.35 -7.47 2.94
CA THR A 153 -7.99 -8.75 2.62
C THR A 153 -9.50 -8.61 2.55
N PHE A 154 -10.10 -7.95 3.54
CA PHE A 154 -11.54 -7.70 3.55
C PHE A 154 -11.98 -6.88 2.33
N LEU A 155 -11.27 -5.80 2.01
CA LEU A 155 -11.58 -4.96 0.85
C LEU A 155 -11.42 -5.70 -0.48
N LEU A 156 -10.39 -6.55 -0.62
CA LEU A 156 -10.17 -7.36 -1.83
C LEU A 156 -11.14 -8.55 -1.93
N ALA A 157 -11.66 -9.05 -0.82
CA ALA A 157 -12.68 -10.10 -0.81
C ALA A 157 -14.08 -9.58 -1.20
N LEU A 158 -14.27 -8.26 -1.30
CA LEU A 158 -15.53 -7.69 -1.77
C LEU A 158 -15.76 -8.06 -3.25
N PRO A 159 -16.97 -8.38 -3.67
CA PRO A 159 -17.30 -8.64 -5.08
C PRO A 159 -16.88 -7.51 -6.01
N LEU A 160 -16.94 -6.27 -5.52
CA LEU A 160 -16.49 -5.07 -6.22
C LEU A 160 -15.02 -5.10 -6.64
N ALA A 161 -14.18 -5.80 -5.90
CA ALA A 161 -12.74 -5.86 -6.18
C ALA A 161 -12.38 -6.80 -7.34
N SER A 162 -13.31 -7.68 -7.74
CA SER A 162 -13.14 -8.62 -8.85
C SER A 162 -13.81 -8.12 -10.13
N THR A 163 -13.24 -8.46 -11.29
CA THR A 163 -13.87 -8.26 -12.60
C THR A 163 -14.79 -9.43 -12.96
N GLY A 164 -14.63 -10.60 -12.33
CA GLY A 164 -15.39 -11.80 -12.60
C GLY A 164 -16.76 -11.80 -11.89
N PRO A 165 -17.64 -12.78 -12.24
CA PRO A 165 -18.96 -12.92 -11.62
C PRO A 165 -18.92 -13.38 -10.16
N LYS A 166 -17.76 -13.73 -9.66
CA LYS A 166 -17.55 -14.17 -8.27
C LYS A 166 -16.49 -13.31 -7.59
N ALA A 167 -16.69 -13.04 -6.30
CA ALA A 167 -15.68 -12.43 -5.45
C ALA A 167 -14.40 -13.28 -5.42
N LEU A 168 -13.27 -12.66 -5.14
CA LEU A 168 -12.02 -13.38 -4.93
C LEU A 168 -12.15 -14.37 -3.77
N SER A 169 -11.44 -15.50 -3.85
CA SER A 169 -11.35 -16.39 -2.69
C SER A 169 -10.67 -15.67 -1.53
N PHE A 170 -11.04 -16.01 -0.30
CA PHE A 170 -10.40 -15.44 0.89
C PHE A 170 -8.88 -15.63 0.89
N VAL A 171 -8.41 -16.78 0.38
CA VAL A 171 -6.97 -17.09 0.32
C VAL A 171 -6.26 -16.19 -0.71
N ASP A 172 -6.85 -15.97 -1.88
CA ASP A 172 -6.29 -15.10 -2.91
C ASP A 172 -6.28 -13.63 -2.46
N ALA A 173 -7.37 -13.19 -1.82
CA ALA A 173 -7.47 -11.84 -1.25
C ALA A 173 -6.42 -11.63 -0.14
N LEU A 174 -6.25 -12.61 0.76
CA LEU A 174 -5.24 -12.57 1.83
C LEU A 174 -3.82 -12.58 1.28
N PHE A 175 -3.55 -13.43 0.29
CA PHE A 175 -2.24 -13.52 -0.36
C PHE A 175 -1.89 -12.20 -1.03
N THR A 176 -2.81 -11.66 -1.85
CA THR A 176 -2.61 -10.39 -2.57
C THR A 176 -2.47 -9.21 -1.61
N ALA A 177 -3.31 -9.11 -0.57
CA ALA A 177 -3.20 -8.06 0.45
C ALA A 177 -1.87 -8.13 1.21
N THR A 178 -1.43 -9.35 1.56
CA THR A 178 -0.13 -9.56 2.23
C THR A 178 1.02 -9.17 1.31
N SER A 179 1.00 -9.63 0.07
CA SER A 179 2.01 -9.34 -0.93
C SER A 179 2.12 -7.84 -1.22
N ALA A 180 0.98 -7.15 -1.37
CA ALA A 180 0.95 -5.70 -1.60
C ALA A 180 1.45 -4.91 -0.38
N THR A 181 1.00 -5.25 0.83
CA THR A 181 1.39 -4.57 2.07
C THR A 181 2.85 -4.82 2.43
N CYS A 182 3.35 -6.05 2.22
CA CYS A 182 4.76 -6.39 2.45
C CYS A 182 5.65 -6.04 1.27
N VAL A 183 5.07 -5.47 0.20
CA VAL A 183 5.81 -5.05 -1.01
C VAL A 183 6.60 -6.22 -1.61
N THR A 184 5.96 -7.39 -1.75
CA THR A 184 6.60 -8.62 -2.20
C THR A 184 6.50 -8.81 -3.72
N GLY A 185 5.35 -8.43 -4.33
CA GLY A 185 5.13 -8.51 -5.77
C GLY A 185 4.71 -9.88 -6.29
N LEU A 186 4.43 -10.84 -5.42
CA LEU A 186 3.88 -12.13 -5.81
C LEU A 186 2.35 -12.06 -5.82
N SER A 187 1.73 -12.69 -6.80
CA SER A 187 0.26 -12.76 -6.90
C SER A 187 -0.19 -14.15 -7.32
N THR A 188 -1.34 -14.59 -6.81
CA THR A 188 -2.04 -15.82 -7.22
C THR A 188 -3.06 -15.55 -8.31
N ILE A 189 -3.33 -14.27 -8.56
CA ILE A 189 -4.33 -13.76 -9.51
C ILE A 189 -3.68 -12.68 -10.39
N SER A 190 -4.24 -12.44 -11.58
CA SER A 190 -3.81 -11.36 -12.45
C SER A 190 -4.33 -10.01 -11.91
N THR A 191 -3.40 -9.10 -11.57
CA THR A 191 -3.77 -7.73 -11.15
C THR A 191 -4.47 -6.99 -12.29
N ALA A 192 -4.12 -7.28 -13.54
CA ALA A 192 -4.67 -6.65 -14.73
C ALA A 192 -6.10 -7.11 -15.04
N ASN A 193 -6.34 -8.44 -15.00
CA ASN A 193 -7.56 -9.05 -15.53
C ASN A 193 -8.56 -9.45 -14.45
N ASP A 194 -8.08 -9.93 -13.29
CA ASP A 194 -8.97 -10.45 -12.24
C ASP A 194 -9.44 -9.35 -11.28
N LEU A 195 -8.67 -8.24 -11.15
CA LEU A 195 -9.02 -7.13 -10.29
C LEU A 195 -9.73 -6.00 -11.06
N SER A 196 -10.84 -5.54 -10.52
CA SER A 196 -11.50 -4.33 -10.97
C SER A 196 -10.66 -3.07 -10.67
N TRP A 197 -11.06 -1.92 -11.18
CA TRP A 197 -10.45 -0.62 -10.85
C TRP A 197 -10.40 -0.36 -9.35
N PHE A 198 -11.45 -0.79 -8.62
CA PHE A 198 -11.47 -0.71 -7.16
C PHE A 198 -10.42 -1.64 -6.53
N GLY A 199 -10.37 -2.90 -6.95
CA GLY A 199 -9.38 -3.87 -6.46
C GLY A 199 -7.94 -3.42 -6.73
N GLN A 200 -7.65 -2.92 -7.93
CA GLN A 200 -6.36 -2.35 -8.29
C GLN A 200 -6.02 -1.11 -7.45
N GLY A 201 -7.00 -0.25 -7.17
CA GLY A 201 -6.85 0.90 -6.27
C GLY A 201 -6.54 0.49 -4.83
N VAL A 202 -7.19 -0.56 -4.33
CA VAL A 202 -6.88 -1.13 -3.00
C VAL A 202 -5.45 -1.68 -2.96
N VAL A 203 -5.02 -2.44 -3.98
CA VAL A 203 -3.64 -2.94 -4.10
C VAL A 203 -2.65 -1.78 -4.10
N LEU A 204 -2.92 -0.72 -4.86
CA LEU A 204 -2.06 0.46 -4.93
C LEU A 204 -1.93 1.17 -3.57
N LEU A 205 -3.03 1.31 -2.84
CA LEU A 205 -3.02 1.87 -1.49
C LEU A 205 -2.23 1.01 -0.51
N LEU A 206 -2.36 -0.31 -0.59
CA LEU A 206 -1.60 -1.24 0.26
C LEU A 206 -0.10 -1.17 -0.05
N ILE A 207 0.28 -1.08 -1.34
CA ILE A 207 1.67 -0.87 -1.78
C ILE A 207 2.22 0.44 -1.19
N GLN A 208 1.47 1.54 -1.29
CA GLN A 208 1.90 2.84 -0.78
C GLN A 208 2.09 2.83 0.74
N ILE A 209 1.15 2.20 1.47
CA ILE A 209 1.26 2.03 2.92
C ILE A 209 2.48 1.18 3.28
N GLY A 210 2.70 0.07 2.58
CA GLY A 210 3.83 -0.82 2.78
C GLY A 210 5.17 -0.12 2.51
N GLY A 211 5.30 0.52 1.35
CA GLY A 211 6.52 1.20 0.91
C GLY A 211 6.91 2.37 1.83
N LEU A 212 5.95 3.18 2.28
CA LEU A 212 6.21 4.27 3.21
C LEU A 212 6.46 3.79 4.65
N SER A 213 6.22 2.55 4.96
CA SER A 213 6.15 2.00 6.32
C SER A 213 4.98 2.56 7.14
N ILE A 214 4.23 1.69 7.75
CA ILE A 214 3.05 2.04 8.58
C ILE A 214 3.40 3.03 9.69
N MET A 215 4.61 2.92 10.25
CA MET A 215 5.09 3.83 11.30
C MET A 215 5.25 5.27 10.78
N THR A 216 5.81 5.44 9.58
CA THR A 216 5.94 6.75 8.94
C THR A 216 4.57 7.34 8.65
N LEU A 217 3.64 6.53 8.16
CA LEU A 217 2.28 6.94 7.83
C LEU A 217 1.48 7.29 9.10
N TYR A 218 1.56 6.45 10.15
CA TYR A 218 0.91 6.72 11.43
C TYR A 218 1.43 8.02 12.08
N SER A 219 2.75 8.21 12.08
CA SER A 219 3.36 9.42 12.62
C SER A 219 2.96 10.67 11.86
N SER A 220 2.89 10.57 10.52
CA SER A 220 2.43 11.66 9.65
C SER A 220 0.97 12.03 9.91
N MET A 221 0.10 11.03 10.05
CA MET A 221 -1.30 11.25 10.40
C MET A 221 -1.44 11.90 11.78
N ALA A 222 -0.62 11.48 12.77
CA ALA A 222 -0.61 12.10 14.09
C ALA A 222 -0.20 13.57 14.06
N ILE A 223 0.76 13.94 13.20
CA ILE A 223 1.17 15.33 12.99
C ILE A 223 0.05 16.13 12.31
N LEU A 224 -0.51 15.61 11.20
CA LEU A 224 -1.57 16.28 10.44
C LEU A 224 -2.83 16.53 11.28
N LEU A 225 -3.14 15.62 12.23
CA LEU A 225 -4.27 15.76 13.15
C LEU A 225 -3.92 16.54 14.43
N GLY A 226 -2.72 17.13 14.52
CA GLY A 226 -2.29 17.93 15.69
C GLY A 226 -2.09 17.12 16.97
N LYS A 227 -1.97 15.79 16.90
CA LYS A 227 -1.68 14.93 18.05
C LYS A 227 -0.17 14.85 18.29
N ALA A 228 0.26 15.11 19.53
CA ALA A 228 1.63 14.80 19.92
C ALA A 228 1.86 13.29 19.91
N MET A 229 2.96 12.86 19.31
CA MET A 229 3.39 11.45 19.33
C MET A 229 3.71 11.01 20.77
N GLY A 230 3.30 9.79 21.12
CA GLY A 230 3.70 9.16 22.36
C GLY A 230 5.20 8.80 22.36
N MET A 231 5.80 8.72 23.56
CA MET A 231 7.23 8.36 23.70
C MET A 231 7.58 7.01 23.09
N LYS A 232 6.64 6.05 23.09
CA LYS A 232 6.86 4.71 22.53
C LYS A 232 6.92 4.72 21.00
N GLU A 233 6.03 5.45 20.35
CA GLU A 233 6.02 5.58 18.91
C GLU A 233 7.27 6.31 18.38
N ARG A 234 7.75 7.28 19.16
CA ARG A 234 9.00 8.00 18.85
C ARG A 234 10.21 7.08 18.89
N VAL A 235 10.34 6.24 19.93
CA VAL A 235 11.45 5.29 20.05
C VAL A 235 11.46 4.28 18.90
N VAL A 236 10.30 3.71 18.56
CA VAL A 236 10.21 2.75 17.44
C VAL A 236 10.59 3.40 16.11
N MET A 237 10.16 4.65 15.89
CA MET A 237 10.51 5.37 14.68
C MET A 237 11.99 5.71 14.61
N GLN A 238 12.58 6.08 15.75
CA GLN A 238 14.02 6.34 15.87
C GLN A 238 14.83 5.09 15.52
N ASP A 239 14.46 3.93 16.05
CA ASP A 239 15.13 2.65 15.75
C ASP A 239 15.02 2.26 14.27
N LEU A 240 13.87 2.55 13.62
CA LEU A 240 13.64 2.22 12.21
C LEU A 240 14.40 3.14 11.25
N LEU A 241 14.56 4.41 11.60
CA LEU A 241 15.11 5.43 10.72
C LEU A 241 16.56 5.82 11.04
N ASP A 242 17.13 5.24 12.09
CA ASP A 242 18.51 5.52 12.56
C ASP A 242 18.77 7.03 12.77
N VAL A 243 17.82 7.70 13.46
CA VAL A 243 17.86 9.16 13.70
C VAL A 243 18.43 9.47 15.08
N ALA A 244 19.37 10.41 15.14
CA ALA A 244 20.08 10.75 16.37
C ALA A 244 19.26 11.56 17.38
N SER A 245 18.24 12.32 16.93
CA SER A 245 17.41 13.14 17.80
C SER A 245 15.90 13.04 17.48
N LEU A 246 15.07 13.15 18.54
CA LEU A 246 13.60 13.05 18.39
C LEU A 246 12.98 14.25 17.69
N ASP A 247 13.61 15.42 17.77
CA ASP A 247 13.09 16.65 17.16
C ASP A 247 13.27 16.65 15.64
N GLU A 248 14.31 16.00 15.14
CA GLU A 248 14.55 15.84 13.70
C GLU A 248 13.60 14.81 13.04
N LEU A 249 13.02 13.91 13.85
CA LEU A 249 12.17 12.83 13.37
C LEU A 249 10.97 13.36 12.58
N PHE A 250 10.30 14.38 13.08
CA PHE A 250 9.12 14.97 12.42
C PHE A 250 9.47 15.60 11.06
N VAL A 251 10.57 16.35 11.03
CA VAL A 251 11.05 16.97 9.79
C VAL A 251 11.43 15.89 8.77
N MET A 252 12.04 14.81 9.24
CA MET A 252 12.42 13.68 8.40
C MET A 252 11.22 12.96 7.81
N ILE A 253 10.19 12.63 8.62
CA ILE A 253 8.95 11.99 8.13
C ILE A 253 8.27 12.85 7.07
N MET A 254 8.13 14.14 7.32
CA MET A 254 7.51 15.04 6.36
C MET A 254 8.31 15.14 5.06
N ASN A 255 9.62 15.09 5.14
CA ASN A 255 10.49 15.06 3.98
C ASN A 255 10.36 13.74 3.20
N ILE A 256 10.30 12.59 3.90
CA ILE A 256 10.05 11.27 3.27
C ILE A 256 8.79 11.35 2.43
N ILE A 257 7.66 11.79 3.00
CA ILE A 257 6.38 11.90 2.30
C ILE A 257 6.50 12.82 1.06
N LYS A 258 7.07 14.02 1.23
CA LYS A 258 7.23 14.98 0.15
C LYS A 258 8.09 14.43 -0.98
N TYR A 259 9.20 13.76 -0.68
CA TYR A 259 10.09 13.19 -1.69
C TYR A 259 9.43 12.03 -2.42
N THR A 260 8.74 11.14 -1.71
CA THR A 260 8.00 10.04 -2.28
C THR A 260 6.98 10.54 -3.30
N PHE A 261 6.04 11.39 -2.88
CA PHE A 261 5.03 11.91 -3.80
C PHE A 261 5.62 12.72 -4.96
N PHE A 262 6.71 13.46 -4.72
CA PHE A 262 7.36 14.22 -5.79
C PHE A 262 8.01 13.29 -6.83
N ILE A 263 8.75 12.26 -6.40
CA ILE A 263 9.42 11.31 -7.30
C ILE A 263 8.38 10.46 -8.04
N GLU A 264 7.35 9.97 -7.32
CA GLU A 264 6.26 9.20 -7.92
C GLU A 264 5.48 10.02 -8.95
N LEU A 265 5.19 11.29 -8.67
CA LEU A 265 4.52 12.18 -9.62
C LEU A 265 5.35 12.38 -10.90
N TRP A 266 6.65 12.64 -10.78
CA TRP A 266 7.52 12.78 -11.94
C TRP A 266 7.65 11.50 -12.74
N GLY A 267 7.79 10.36 -12.05
CA GLY A 267 7.77 9.05 -12.67
C GLY A 267 6.47 8.78 -13.43
N ALA A 268 5.32 9.10 -12.81
CA ALA A 268 4.01 8.94 -13.42
C ALA A 268 3.86 9.80 -14.69
N ILE A 269 4.31 11.06 -14.66
CA ILE A 269 4.28 11.94 -15.84
C ILE A 269 5.11 11.35 -16.98
N ILE A 270 6.35 10.92 -16.71
CA ILE A 270 7.23 10.38 -17.76
C ILE A 270 6.64 9.07 -18.31
N LEU A 271 6.15 8.17 -17.45
CA LEU A 271 5.52 6.92 -17.86
C LEU A 271 4.23 7.16 -18.65
N THR A 272 3.42 8.16 -18.27
CA THR A 272 2.23 8.54 -19.05
C THR A 272 2.60 8.92 -20.47
N PHE A 273 3.61 9.76 -20.67
CA PHE A 273 4.09 10.10 -22.01
C PHE A 273 4.62 8.88 -22.74
N ALA A 274 5.37 8.00 -22.07
CA ALA A 274 5.91 6.81 -22.67
C ALA A 274 4.82 5.83 -23.12
N PHE A 275 3.79 5.59 -22.30
CA PHE A 275 2.65 4.72 -22.67
C PHE A 275 1.77 5.37 -23.75
N THR A 276 1.60 6.69 -23.74
CA THR A 276 0.89 7.38 -24.85
C THR A 276 1.65 7.22 -26.16
N TYR A 277 2.99 7.26 -26.13
CA TYR A 277 3.82 7.01 -27.32
C TYR A 277 3.72 5.56 -27.84
N GLU A 278 3.52 4.59 -26.97
CA GLU A 278 3.24 3.17 -27.30
C GLU A 278 1.82 2.97 -27.89
N GLY A 279 0.98 4.01 -27.94
CA GLY A 279 -0.35 3.95 -28.57
C GLY A 279 -1.51 3.73 -27.62
N PHE A 280 -1.30 3.76 -26.31
CA PHE A 280 -2.40 3.72 -25.35
C PHE A 280 -3.19 5.03 -25.35
N GLU A 281 -4.50 4.93 -25.10
CA GLU A 281 -5.34 6.12 -24.91
C GLU A 281 -4.83 6.93 -23.71
N PHE A 282 -4.86 8.28 -23.83
CA PHE A 282 -4.29 9.16 -22.82
C PHE A 282 -4.83 8.94 -21.41
N SER A 283 -6.13 8.63 -21.29
CA SER A 283 -6.77 8.30 -20.01
C SER A 283 -6.18 7.01 -19.40
N GLN A 284 -5.99 5.98 -20.20
CA GLN A 284 -5.37 4.72 -19.78
C GLN A 284 -3.88 4.90 -19.48
N ALA A 285 -3.17 5.68 -20.30
CA ALA A 285 -1.76 5.97 -20.11
C ALA A 285 -1.50 6.69 -18.78
N ILE A 286 -2.37 7.63 -18.37
CA ILE A 286 -2.30 8.27 -17.04
C ILE A 286 -2.42 7.22 -15.94
N TYR A 287 -3.42 6.36 -16.03
CA TYR A 287 -3.66 5.34 -15.02
C TYR A 287 -2.49 4.36 -14.91
N TYR A 288 -2.01 3.85 -16.04
CA TYR A 288 -0.84 2.96 -16.08
C TYR A 288 0.43 3.66 -15.57
N GLY A 289 0.63 4.93 -15.94
CA GLY A 289 1.75 5.73 -15.49
C GLY A 289 1.78 5.90 -13.96
N PHE A 290 0.65 6.26 -13.36
CA PHE A 290 0.54 6.38 -11.90
C PHE A 290 0.73 5.04 -11.19
N PHE A 291 0.07 3.99 -11.64
CA PHE A 291 0.17 2.68 -11.02
C PHE A 291 1.61 2.15 -11.03
N HIS A 292 2.26 2.15 -12.21
CA HIS A 292 3.62 1.63 -12.34
C HIS A 292 4.65 2.54 -11.66
N SER A 293 4.44 3.85 -11.60
CA SER A 293 5.33 4.75 -10.89
C SER A 293 5.35 4.45 -9.38
N ILE A 294 4.19 4.32 -8.76
CA ILE A 294 4.07 3.99 -7.34
C ILE A 294 4.62 2.58 -7.07
N SER A 295 4.20 1.59 -7.87
CA SER A 295 4.68 0.21 -7.74
C SER A 295 6.20 0.11 -7.87
N ALA A 296 6.81 0.86 -8.80
CA ALA A 296 8.26 0.87 -9.02
C ALA A 296 9.02 1.58 -7.90
N PHE A 297 8.58 2.76 -7.47
CA PHE A 297 9.24 3.48 -6.38
C PHE A 297 9.14 2.72 -5.04
N CYS A 298 8.00 2.11 -4.78
CA CYS A 298 7.82 1.26 -3.60
C CYS A 298 8.54 -0.09 -3.72
N ASN A 299 9.14 -0.45 -4.87
CA ASN A 299 9.73 -1.77 -5.14
C ASN A 299 8.73 -2.92 -5.00
N ALA A 300 7.49 -2.72 -5.46
CA ALA A 300 6.40 -3.66 -5.23
C ALA A 300 6.22 -4.72 -6.33
N GLY A 301 6.64 -4.44 -7.57
CA GLY A 301 6.59 -5.40 -8.67
C GLY A 301 5.21 -5.72 -9.24
N PHE A 302 4.15 -5.09 -8.73
CA PHE A 302 2.81 -5.24 -9.30
C PHE A 302 2.70 -4.47 -10.62
N SER A 303 2.15 -5.13 -11.63
CA SER A 303 1.92 -4.56 -12.96
C SER A 303 0.45 -4.70 -13.37
N LEU A 304 -0.01 -3.76 -14.18
CA LEU A 304 -1.31 -3.83 -14.88
C LEU A 304 -1.21 -4.53 -16.23
N PHE A 305 -0.09 -5.23 -16.47
CA PHE A 305 0.11 -6.10 -17.64
C PHE A 305 0.39 -7.52 -17.14
N ASP A 306 -0.25 -8.54 -17.76
CA ASP A 306 -0.14 -9.94 -17.33
C ASP A 306 1.29 -10.49 -17.40
N THR A 307 2.04 -10.08 -18.41
CA THR A 307 3.46 -10.44 -18.61
C THR A 307 4.40 -9.40 -18.02
N SER A 308 3.96 -8.64 -16.99
CA SER A 308 4.74 -7.53 -16.41
C SER A 308 5.13 -6.50 -17.49
N LEU A 309 6.40 -6.24 -17.72
CA LEU A 309 6.90 -5.27 -18.70
C LEU A 309 7.56 -5.95 -19.92
N GLU A 310 7.29 -7.24 -20.16
CA GLU A 310 7.90 -8.00 -21.28
C GLU A 310 7.57 -7.38 -22.64
N SER A 311 6.33 -6.88 -22.81
CA SER A 311 5.90 -6.20 -24.05
C SER A 311 6.67 -4.91 -24.32
N PHE A 312 7.32 -4.34 -23.33
CA PHE A 312 8.07 -3.07 -23.40
C PHE A 312 9.58 -3.29 -23.20
N ALA A 313 10.08 -4.51 -23.34
CA ALA A 313 11.48 -4.88 -23.11
C ALA A 313 12.49 -3.98 -23.85
N THR A 314 12.14 -3.52 -25.05
CA THR A 314 12.98 -2.68 -25.90
C THR A 314 12.77 -1.18 -25.76
N ASN A 315 11.74 -0.75 -24.99
CA ASN A 315 11.46 0.69 -24.80
C ASN A 315 12.38 1.30 -23.72
N PRO A 316 13.36 2.16 -24.13
CA PRO A 316 14.33 2.71 -23.18
C PRO A 316 13.72 3.71 -22.20
N LEU A 317 12.61 4.37 -22.59
CA LEU A 317 11.99 5.39 -21.75
C LEU A 317 11.20 4.73 -20.58
N ILE A 318 10.41 3.69 -20.87
CA ILE A 318 9.70 2.92 -19.86
C ILE A 318 10.70 2.25 -18.92
N ASN A 319 11.62 1.46 -19.48
CA ASN A 319 12.59 0.69 -18.70
C ASN A 319 13.53 1.59 -17.90
N GLY A 320 14.02 2.68 -18.49
CA GLY A 320 14.87 3.64 -17.81
C GLY A 320 14.16 4.33 -16.64
N THR A 321 12.91 4.72 -16.83
CA THR A 321 12.11 5.37 -15.76
C THR A 321 11.86 4.41 -14.61
N ILE A 322 11.45 3.17 -14.89
CA ILE A 322 11.25 2.13 -13.87
C ILE A 322 12.55 1.85 -13.11
N CYS A 323 13.67 1.69 -13.82
CA CYS A 323 14.99 1.49 -13.21
C CYS A 323 15.39 2.63 -12.26
N VAL A 324 15.13 3.87 -12.66
CA VAL A 324 15.41 5.05 -11.83
C VAL A 324 14.52 5.04 -10.58
N LEU A 325 13.22 4.81 -10.74
CA LEU A 325 12.26 4.78 -9.63
C LEU A 325 12.61 3.68 -8.61
N VAL A 326 12.86 2.45 -9.08
CA VAL A 326 13.28 1.31 -8.25
C VAL A 326 14.57 1.62 -7.50
N THR A 327 15.56 2.21 -8.19
CA THR A 327 16.84 2.56 -7.56
C THR A 327 16.67 3.64 -6.51
N LEU A 328 15.90 4.71 -6.79
CA LEU A 328 15.64 5.78 -5.83
C LEU A 328 14.88 5.26 -4.60
N GLY A 329 13.88 4.39 -4.78
CA GLY A 329 13.19 3.74 -3.67
C GLY A 329 14.11 2.86 -2.83
N GLY A 330 15.02 2.11 -3.48
CA GLY A 330 15.91 1.15 -2.85
C GLY A 330 17.17 1.73 -2.18
N VAL A 331 17.57 2.95 -2.51
CA VAL A 331 18.79 3.60 -1.96
C VAL A 331 18.61 4.08 -0.51
N GLY A 332 17.37 4.39 -0.12
CA GLY A 332 17.05 4.85 1.23
C GLY A 332 16.95 6.38 1.36
N PHE A 333 15.99 6.80 2.20
CA PHE A 333 15.62 8.22 2.33
C PHE A 333 16.76 9.11 2.91
N LEU A 334 17.58 8.55 3.81
CA LEU A 334 18.74 9.28 4.36
C LEU A 334 19.74 9.63 3.25
N VAL A 335 20.03 8.65 2.41
CA VAL A 335 20.95 8.82 1.28
C VAL A 335 20.39 9.80 0.24
N LEU A 336 19.08 9.68 -0.07
CA LEU A 336 18.41 10.63 -0.98
C LEU A 336 18.48 12.07 -0.46
N ARG A 337 18.23 12.27 0.84
CA ARG A 337 18.35 13.59 1.48
C ARG A 337 19.77 14.14 1.36
N GLU A 338 20.77 13.35 1.73
CA GLU A 338 22.17 13.77 1.69
C GLU A 338 22.63 14.06 0.24
N CYS A 339 22.26 13.23 -0.72
CA CYS A 339 22.54 13.47 -2.14
C CYS A 339 21.91 14.78 -2.63
N LYS A 340 20.61 15.03 -2.30
CA LYS A 340 19.95 16.29 -2.62
C LYS A 340 20.70 17.48 -2.01
N ASP A 341 21.00 17.41 -0.72
CA ASP A 341 21.70 18.49 -0.02
C ASP A 341 23.12 18.74 -0.60
N ALA A 342 23.80 17.69 -1.06
CA ALA A 342 25.06 17.80 -1.75
C ALA A 342 24.93 18.49 -3.12
N ILE A 343 23.90 18.16 -3.90
CA ILE A 343 23.62 18.76 -5.21
C ILE A 343 23.24 20.24 -5.05
N VAL A 344 22.27 20.54 -4.16
CA VAL A 344 21.76 21.91 -3.96
C VAL A 344 22.87 22.83 -3.42
N ASN A 345 23.65 22.37 -2.46
CA ASN A 345 24.72 23.15 -1.84
C ASN A 345 26.06 23.05 -2.56
N LYS A 346 26.09 22.40 -3.74
CA LYS A 346 27.30 22.17 -4.56
C LYS A 346 28.48 21.60 -3.75
N ARG A 347 28.18 20.70 -2.80
CA ARG A 347 29.21 20.05 -1.98
C ARG A 347 29.92 18.98 -2.79
N ALA A 348 31.22 18.84 -2.61
CA ALA A 348 31.97 17.77 -3.26
C ALA A 348 31.49 16.40 -2.75
N LEU A 349 31.38 15.40 -3.65
CA LEU A 349 31.01 14.01 -3.32
C LEU A 349 31.87 13.38 -2.22
N VAL A 350 33.12 13.86 -2.08
CA VAL A 350 34.06 13.42 -1.03
C VAL A 350 33.54 13.72 0.38
N ARG A 351 32.66 14.73 0.53
CA ARG A 351 32.10 15.15 1.83
C ARG A 351 30.84 14.39 2.24
N LEU A 352 30.38 13.41 1.44
CA LEU A 352 29.28 12.52 1.80
C LEU A 352 29.69 11.65 2.99
N THR A 353 28.72 11.31 3.82
CA THR A 353 28.91 10.40 4.97
C THR A 353 29.41 9.03 4.49
N LEU A 354 30.06 8.30 5.38
CA LEU A 354 30.54 6.94 5.10
C LEU A 354 29.36 6.01 4.71
N HIS A 355 28.23 6.16 5.40
CA HIS A 355 27.00 5.43 5.12
C HIS A 355 26.57 5.61 3.66
N THR A 356 26.40 6.85 3.22
CA THR A 356 25.99 7.19 1.84
C THR A 356 26.98 6.66 0.80
N LYS A 357 28.29 6.75 1.06
CA LYS A 357 29.31 6.20 0.15
C LYS A 357 29.21 4.69 0.02
N ILE A 358 29.07 3.97 1.14
CA ILE A 358 28.92 2.51 1.15
C ILE A 358 27.68 2.12 0.35
N VAL A 359 26.55 2.77 0.61
CA VAL A 359 25.30 2.49 -0.07
C VAL A 359 25.41 2.69 -1.58
N LEU A 360 25.91 3.84 -2.02
CA LEU A 360 26.05 4.15 -3.45
C LEU A 360 27.03 3.20 -4.17
N LEU A 361 28.18 2.91 -3.56
CA LEU A 361 29.18 2.00 -4.12
C LEU A 361 28.65 0.57 -4.19
N THR A 362 28.05 0.07 -3.12
CA THR A 362 27.49 -1.30 -3.11
C THR A 362 26.33 -1.42 -4.10
N THR A 363 25.47 -0.41 -4.19
CA THR A 363 24.37 -0.36 -5.16
C THR A 363 24.89 -0.41 -6.60
N LEU A 364 25.90 0.40 -6.90
CA LEU A 364 26.53 0.42 -8.24
C LEU A 364 27.19 -0.92 -8.55
N PHE A 365 27.97 -1.47 -7.61
CA PHE A 365 28.64 -2.76 -7.78
C PHE A 365 27.67 -3.89 -8.04
N LEU A 366 26.58 -3.98 -7.27
CA LEU A 366 25.54 -5.00 -7.45
C LEU A 366 24.81 -4.83 -8.79
N THR A 367 24.49 -3.60 -9.18
CA THR A 367 23.82 -3.32 -10.46
C THR A 367 24.70 -3.71 -11.64
N VAL A 368 25.97 -3.28 -11.64
CA VAL A 368 26.90 -3.60 -12.74
C VAL A 368 27.25 -5.08 -12.74
N GLY A 369 27.55 -5.66 -11.57
CA GLY A 369 27.87 -7.09 -11.46
C GLY A 369 26.72 -7.99 -11.87
N GLY A 370 25.51 -7.70 -11.45
CA GLY A 370 24.30 -8.45 -11.86
C GLY A 370 23.99 -8.28 -13.35
N ALA A 371 24.14 -7.06 -13.89
CA ALA A 371 23.94 -6.82 -15.32
C ALA A 371 24.96 -7.59 -16.18
N LEU A 372 26.24 -7.59 -15.81
CA LEU A 372 27.28 -8.36 -16.50
C LEU A 372 27.01 -9.87 -16.38
N PHE A 373 26.62 -10.35 -15.22
CA PHE A 373 26.28 -11.75 -15.00
C PHE A 373 25.16 -12.21 -15.93
N ILE A 374 24.05 -11.46 -16.01
CA ILE A 374 22.90 -11.77 -16.87
C ILE A 374 23.30 -11.63 -18.36
N PHE A 375 24.00 -10.55 -18.71
CA PHE A 375 24.43 -10.29 -20.08
C PHE A 375 25.28 -11.44 -20.64
N PHE A 376 26.33 -11.87 -19.92
CA PHE A 376 27.17 -12.96 -20.39
C PHE A 376 26.52 -14.33 -20.26
N GLY A 377 25.69 -14.53 -19.22
CA GLY A 377 24.97 -15.77 -19.00
C GLY A 377 23.94 -16.10 -20.08
N GLU A 378 23.26 -15.08 -20.60
CA GLU A 378 22.12 -15.23 -21.51
C GLU A 378 22.39 -14.67 -22.93
N PHE A 379 23.63 -14.28 -23.23
CA PHE A 379 23.98 -13.59 -24.47
C PHE A 379 23.53 -14.32 -25.75
N VAL A 380 23.62 -15.64 -25.76
CA VAL A 380 23.34 -16.52 -26.90
C VAL A 380 22.03 -17.30 -26.75
N HIS A 381 21.35 -17.17 -25.60
CA HIS A 381 20.12 -17.93 -25.30
C HIS A 381 18.93 -17.02 -25.01
N GLY A 382 18.74 -16.61 -23.77
CA GLY A 382 17.58 -15.82 -23.37
C GLY A 382 17.51 -14.41 -23.98
N LEU A 383 18.66 -13.89 -24.44
CA LEU A 383 18.77 -12.57 -25.07
C LEU A 383 19.05 -12.66 -26.59
N ASP A 384 19.03 -13.84 -27.23
CA ASP A 384 19.46 -13.99 -28.61
C ASP A 384 18.68 -13.12 -29.62
N SER A 385 17.40 -12.98 -29.42
CA SER A 385 16.50 -12.17 -30.28
C SER A 385 16.73 -10.65 -30.21
N TYR A 386 17.47 -10.15 -29.23
CA TYR A 386 17.69 -8.73 -29.00
C TYR A 386 18.98 -8.23 -29.68
N THR A 387 18.96 -6.97 -30.12
CA THR A 387 20.16 -6.25 -30.55
C THR A 387 21.14 -6.04 -29.39
N LEU A 388 22.41 -5.76 -29.67
CA LEU A 388 23.42 -5.56 -28.62
C LEU A 388 23.00 -4.48 -27.58
N TRP A 389 22.39 -3.40 -28.05
CA TRP A 389 21.91 -2.33 -27.16
C TRP A 389 20.75 -2.78 -26.27
N GLU A 390 19.81 -3.52 -26.85
CA GLU A 390 18.68 -4.07 -26.11
C GLU A 390 19.13 -5.13 -25.10
N LYS A 391 20.10 -5.97 -25.45
CA LYS A 391 20.72 -6.93 -24.50
C LYS A 391 21.29 -6.22 -23.27
N ILE A 392 21.99 -5.11 -23.47
CA ILE A 392 22.53 -4.30 -22.37
C ILE A 392 21.39 -3.71 -21.53
N GLN A 393 20.39 -3.13 -22.18
CA GLN A 393 19.24 -2.51 -21.51
C GLN A 393 18.47 -3.52 -20.66
N VAL A 394 18.12 -4.67 -21.21
CA VAL A 394 17.42 -5.76 -20.53
C VAL A 394 18.25 -6.29 -19.36
N SER A 395 19.56 -6.51 -19.56
CA SER A 395 20.44 -7.00 -18.49
C SER A 395 20.53 -6.02 -17.31
N ILE A 396 20.61 -4.71 -17.58
CA ILE A 396 20.60 -3.67 -16.54
C ILE A 396 19.26 -3.67 -15.82
N PHE A 397 18.14 -3.71 -16.55
CA PHE A 397 16.81 -3.76 -15.99
C PHE A 397 16.66 -4.95 -15.05
N GLN A 398 16.99 -6.16 -15.53
CA GLN A 398 16.88 -7.37 -14.73
C GLN A 398 17.80 -7.32 -13.50
N SER A 399 19.01 -6.79 -13.61
CA SER A 399 19.89 -6.62 -12.46
C SER A 399 19.30 -5.69 -11.38
N ILE A 400 18.64 -4.60 -11.79
CA ILE A 400 18.00 -3.66 -10.86
C ILE A 400 16.77 -4.29 -10.22
N THR A 401 15.93 -4.98 -11.01
CA THR A 401 14.69 -5.58 -10.50
C THR A 401 14.94 -6.72 -9.50
N LEU A 402 16.07 -7.45 -9.63
CA LEU A 402 16.46 -8.48 -8.65
C LEU A 402 16.58 -7.95 -7.21
N ARG A 403 16.82 -6.65 -7.03
CA ARG A 403 16.90 -6.04 -5.70
C ARG A 403 15.51 -5.68 -5.16
N THR A 404 14.67 -6.71 -5.10
CA THR A 404 13.32 -6.67 -4.50
C THR A 404 12.30 -5.78 -5.23
N ALA A 405 12.46 -5.55 -6.55
CA ALA A 405 11.48 -4.77 -7.31
C ALA A 405 10.40 -5.63 -7.99
N GLY A 406 10.77 -6.80 -8.54
CA GLY A 406 9.82 -7.81 -9.01
C GLY A 406 9.29 -7.64 -10.44
N PHE A 407 9.67 -6.61 -11.20
CA PHE A 407 9.27 -6.46 -12.60
C PHE A 407 10.10 -7.32 -13.53
N ASN A 408 9.48 -7.79 -14.64
CA ASN A 408 10.13 -8.59 -15.66
C ASN A 408 10.06 -7.91 -17.03
N THR A 409 11.16 -7.95 -17.78
CA THR A 409 11.22 -7.56 -19.20
C THR A 409 11.50 -8.74 -20.12
N ILE A 410 11.79 -9.91 -19.55
CA ILE A 410 11.99 -11.17 -20.28
C ILE A 410 11.28 -12.30 -19.55
N PRO A 411 10.77 -13.31 -20.26
CA PRO A 411 10.18 -14.50 -19.65
C PRO A 411 11.24 -15.29 -18.87
N MET A 412 11.00 -15.48 -17.57
CA MET A 412 11.94 -16.22 -16.70
C MET A 412 12.12 -17.68 -17.12
N THR A 413 11.10 -18.26 -17.79
CA THR A 413 11.13 -19.63 -18.32
C THR A 413 12.15 -19.82 -19.41
N ASN A 414 12.58 -18.76 -20.10
CA ASN A 414 13.52 -18.80 -21.20
C ASN A 414 14.99 -18.67 -20.76
N LEU A 415 15.23 -18.55 -19.45
CA LEU A 415 16.58 -18.38 -18.91
C LEU A 415 17.22 -19.72 -18.55
N HIS A 416 18.53 -19.78 -18.65
CA HIS A 416 19.28 -20.93 -18.16
C HIS A 416 19.16 -21.15 -16.65
N GLY A 417 19.11 -22.40 -16.20
CA GLY A 417 19.00 -22.75 -14.78
C GLY A 417 20.13 -22.15 -13.91
N TYR A 418 21.37 -22.07 -14.42
CA TYR A 418 22.47 -21.43 -13.68
C TYR A 418 22.30 -19.92 -13.55
N THR A 419 21.68 -19.26 -14.55
CA THR A 419 21.36 -17.84 -14.48
C THR A 419 20.29 -17.60 -13.43
N LEU A 420 19.22 -18.40 -13.44
CA LEU A 420 18.15 -18.34 -12.41
C LEU A 420 18.70 -18.56 -11.00
N TYR A 421 19.61 -19.54 -10.83
CA TYR A 421 20.26 -19.78 -9.54
C TYR A 421 21.11 -18.58 -9.11
N GLY A 422 21.91 -18.00 -10.01
CA GLY A 422 22.66 -16.78 -9.72
C GLY A 422 21.76 -15.59 -9.38
N MET A 423 20.64 -15.41 -10.10
CA MET A 423 19.66 -14.37 -9.82
C MET A 423 19.07 -14.51 -8.41
N THR A 424 18.78 -15.72 -7.93
CA THR A 424 18.30 -15.93 -6.55
C THR A 424 19.31 -15.49 -5.50
N LEU A 425 20.61 -15.64 -5.75
CA LEU A 425 21.65 -15.11 -4.86
C LEU A 425 21.66 -13.57 -4.83
N PHE A 426 21.45 -12.91 -5.98
CA PHE A 426 21.29 -11.45 -6.01
C PHE A 426 20.02 -10.99 -5.32
N MET A 427 18.90 -11.72 -5.45
CA MET A 427 17.63 -11.41 -4.77
C MET A 427 17.74 -11.43 -3.24
N PHE A 428 18.66 -12.22 -2.67
CA PHE A 428 18.91 -12.22 -1.22
C PHE A 428 19.42 -10.88 -0.71
N ILE A 429 20.12 -10.11 -1.58
CA ILE A 429 20.68 -8.79 -1.27
C ILE A 429 19.69 -7.72 -1.73
N GLY A 430 18.95 -7.16 -0.79
CA GLY A 430 17.94 -6.15 -1.10
C GLY A 430 18.48 -4.72 -1.14
N GLY A 431 17.64 -3.78 -0.69
CA GLY A 431 17.97 -2.35 -0.66
C GLY A 431 18.76 -1.93 0.57
N SER A 432 18.87 -0.62 0.74
CA SER A 432 19.61 0.02 1.84
C SER A 432 18.73 0.23 3.07
N PRO A 433 19.33 0.49 4.25
CA PRO A 433 18.55 0.87 5.42
C PRO A 433 17.70 2.12 5.17
N GLY A 434 16.45 2.11 5.69
CA GLY A 434 15.50 3.21 5.48
C GLY A 434 15.00 3.36 4.05
N SER A 435 15.05 2.29 3.24
CA SER A 435 14.49 2.21 1.88
C SER A 435 13.16 1.47 1.86
N THR A 436 12.46 1.53 0.73
CA THR A 436 11.25 0.75 0.45
C THR A 436 11.55 -0.74 0.16
N ALA A 437 12.79 -1.06 -0.18
CA ALA A 437 13.22 -2.41 -0.53
C ALA A 437 13.44 -3.32 0.68
N GLY A 438 13.16 -4.61 0.53
CA GLY A 438 13.39 -5.66 1.52
C GLY A 438 14.82 -6.22 1.53
N GLY A 439 14.97 -7.50 1.88
CA GLY A 439 16.21 -8.27 1.81
C GLY A 439 17.30 -7.87 2.80
N VAL A 440 18.47 -8.53 2.69
CA VAL A 440 19.67 -8.16 3.45
C VAL A 440 20.16 -6.79 3.00
N LYS A 441 20.32 -5.87 3.94
CA LYS A 441 20.67 -4.49 3.62
C LYS A 441 22.08 -4.37 3.03
N THR A 442 22.23 -3.48 2.04
CA THR A 442 23.52 -3.23 1.37
C THR A 442 24.65 -2.92 2.33
N THR A 443 24.37 -2.17 3.40
CA THR A 443 25.36 -1.87 4.45
C THR A 443 25.74 -3.10 5.24
N THR A 444 24.80 -3.99 5.54
CA THR A 444 25.06 -5.26 6.24
C THR A 444 26.00 -6.14 5.40
N LEU A 445 25.74 -6.25 4.10
CA LEU A 445 26.62 -6.96 3.18
C LEU A 445 28.03 -6.37 3.16
N ALA A 446 28.15 -5.04 3.05
CA ALA A 446 29.44 -4.36 3.02
C ALA A 446 30.25 -4.60 4.30
N ILE A 447 29.61 -4.52 5.49
CA ILE A 447 30.25 -4.79 6.78
C ILE A 447 30.69 -6.26 6.86
N LEU A 448 29.84 -7.19 6.41
CA LEU A 448 30.16 -8.61 6.42
C LEU A 448 31.40 -8.93 5.56
N VAL A 449 31.43 -8.38 4.34
CA VAL A 449 32.58 -8.53 3.44
C VAL A 449 33.85 -7.92 4.06
N GLN A 450 33.76 -6.72 4.62
CA GLN A 450 34.90 -6.08 5.30
C GLN A 450 35.39 -6.89 6.51
N SER A 451 34.48 -7.45 7.31
CA SER A 451 34.84 -8.29 8.45
C SER A 451 35.57 -9.56 7.99
N ILE A 452 35.14 -10.19 6.90
CA ILE A 452 35.85 -11.34 6.34
C ILE A 452 37.27 -10.96 5.89
N ILE A 453 37.40 -9.87 5.12
CA ILE A 453 38.69 -9.38 4.64
C ILE A 453 39.64 -9.00 5.81
N ALA A 454 39.09 -8.43 6.89
CA ALA A 454 39.88 -8.04 8.05
C ALA A 454 40.31 -9.25 8.90
N THR A 455 39.66 -10.40 8.77
CA THR A 455 39.96 -11.62 9.53
C THR A 455 40.94 -12.55 8.77
N LEU A 456 41.01 -12.42 7.44
CA LEU A 456 41.98 -13.10 6.58
C LEU A 456 43.31 -12.39 6.57
#